data_8d063350d3e1594dbf3e82d3eec93258
#
_entry.id   8d063350d3e1594dbf3e82d3eec93258
#
_cell.length_a   1.000
_cell.length_b   1.000
_cell.length_c   1.000
_cell.angle_alpha   90.00
_cell.angle_beta   90.00
_cell.angle_gamma   90.00
#
_symmetry.space_group_name_H-M   'P 1'
#
loop_
_entity.id
_entity.type
_entity.pdbx_description
1 polymer ?
#
loop_
_entity_poly.entity_id
_entity_poly.type
_entity_poly.pdbx_seq_one_letter_code
_entity_poly.pdbx_strand_id
1 'polypeptide(L)'
;MITKIIDENSISVIPEDSDDLLNLRRIIKENDRVIGDTTRVLKQDRDYARPDKGERIKVRIALTVEKISLDDVLDKLRVGGTISESSNESVPHGSHHSFILKINDGITISKKKWLPFEKKLLESSNNQIGFVLVAIDTADCGIARLRGTHLEFMPNMYSGSGGKRYKTNFNIEKFFDQVQQAILTILKKEDIVIIFGPGETKKRFSNHIQKSQKFNVKVVEGIDSGGEDGIYIFTKSQSMKEIMSDSNLSKAASIIDEVMILANKKSRKFTMGFDETYNANQMGAVESLVFSDKAIQDGEQKMIDFLNDVEEKGVKIYSVDSSTDIGLRVTGLGGIVSLLRYTIEV
;
A
#
# COMPACT_ATOMS: atom_id res chain seq x y z
N MET A 1 -2.03 -8.59 -0.41
CA MET A 1 -1.94 -9.38 -1.68
C MET A 1 -2.69 -10.69 -1.52
N ILE A 2 -3.57 -11.04 -2.45
CA ILE A 2 -4.21 -12.37 -2.49
C ILE A 2 -3.33 -13.30 -3.31
N THR A 3 -2.97 -14.45 -2.76
CA THR A 3 -2.10 -15.42 -3.44
C THR A 3 -2.76 -16.78 -3.58
N LYS A 4 -2.52 -17.47 -4.69
CA LYS A 4 -2.97 -18.83 -4.94
C LYS A 4 -1.84 -19.62 -5.61
N ILE A 5 -1.37 -20.66 -4.96
CA ILE A 5 -0.39 -21.58 -5.54
C ILE A 5 -1.12 -22.40 -6.61
N ILE A 6 -0.60 -22.38 -7.85
CA ILE A 6 -1.10 -23.13 -8.99
C ILE A 6 -0.32 -24.44 -9.09
N ASP A 7 1.01 -24.34 -9.05
CA ASP A 7 1.95 -25.48 -9.04
C ASP A 7 3.26 -25.08 -8.34
N GLU A 8 4.27 -25.94 -8.33
CA GLU A 8 5.56 -25.70 -7.67
C GLU A 8 6.31 -24.47 -8.19
N ASN A 9 6.09 -24.11 -9.46
CA ASN A 9 6.77 -23.02 -10.15
C ASN A 9 5.89 -21.79 -10.36
N SER A 10 4.55 -21.91 -10.20
CA SER A 10 3.59 -20.89 -10.61
C SER A 10 2.68 -20.47 -9.46
N ILE A 11 2.64 -19.17 -9.18
CA ILE A 11 1.78 -18.55 -8.16
C ILE A 11 0.95 -17.45 -8.82
N SER A 12 -0.37 -17.51 -8.64
CA SER A 12 -1.27 -16.44 -9.04
C SER A 12 -1.40 -15.43 -7.91
N VAL A 13 -1.33 -14.15 -8.26
CA VAL A 13 -1.32 -13.04 -7.30
C VAL A 13 -2.26 -11.92 -7.74
N ILE A 14 -2.89 -11.27 -6.75
CA ILE A 14 -3.70 -10.06 -6.93
C ILE A 14 -3.21 -9.05 -5.89
N PRO A 15 -2.54 -7.96 -6.30
CA PRO A 15 -2.14 -6.91 -5.38
C PRO A 15 -3.36 -6.19 -4.83
N GLU A 16 -3.39 -5.87 -3.54
CA GLU A 16 -4.50 -5.20 -2.87
C GLU A 16 -4.14 -3.78 -2.40
N ASP A 17 -2.85 -3.42 -2.45
CA ASP A 17 -2.32 -2.10 -2.10
C ASP A 17 -0.99 -1.81 -2.83
N SER A 18 -0.44 -0.61 -2.61
CA SER A 18 0.82 -0.18 -3.23
C SER A 18 2.04 -0.95 -2.69
N ASP A 19 2.03 -1.38 -1.42
CA ASP A 19 3.08 -2.23 -0.85
C ASP A 19 3.15 -3.58 -1.59
N ASP A 20 1.99 -4.10 -2.00
CA ASP A 20 1.92 -5.33 -2.79
C ASP A 20 2.54 -5.15 -4.19
N LEU A 21 2.30 -4.00 -4.84
CA LEU A 21 2.94 -3.69 -6.13
C LEU A 21 4.46 -3.56 -5.99
N LEU A 22 4.93 -2.95 -4.91
CA LEU A 22 6.35 -2.90 -4.58
C LEU A 22 6.93 -4.30 -4.33
N ASN A 23 6.23 -5.15 -3.59
CA ASN A 23 6.65 -6.53 -3.36
C ASN A 23 6.70 -7.33 -4.67
N LEU A 24 5.72 -7.15 -5.57
CA LEU A 24 5.75 -7.76 -6.90
C LEU A 24 6.94 -7.27 -7.72
N ARG A 25 7.29 -5.97 -7.64
CA ARG A 25 8.49 -5.43 -8.28
C ARG A 25 9.79 -6.07 -7.77
N ARG A 26 9.85 -6.39 -6.49
CA ARG A 26 10.99 -7.07 -5.85
C ARG A 26 11.07 -8.56 -6.21
N ILE A 27 9.90 -9.17 -6.42
CA ILE A 27 9.76 -10.61 -6.72
C ILE A 27 10.02 -10.88 -8.20
N ILE A 28 9.35 -10.17 -9.12
CA ILE A 28 9.45 -10.42 -10.56
C ILE A 28 10.85 -10.01 -11.05
N LYS A 29 11.52 -10.90 -11.79
CA LYS A 29 12.86 -10.68 -12.33
C LYS A 29 12.86 -10.89 -13.84
N GLU A 30 13.92 -10.43 -14.50
CA GLU A 30 14.17 -10.73 -15.92
C GLU A 30 14.22 -12.25 -16.14
N ASN A 31 13.68 -12.67 -17.26
CA ASN A 31 13.52 -14.07 -17.67
C ASN A 31 12.46 -14.87 -16.86
N ASP A 32 11.75 -14.26 -15.91
CA ASP A 32 10.56 -14.86 -15.35
C ASP A 32 9.44 -14.86 -16.39
N ARG A 33 8.44 -15.72 -16.19
CA ARG A 33 7.27 -15.77 -17.04
C ARG A 33 6.08 -15.19 -16.29
N VAL A 34 5.40 -14.19 -16.89
CA VAL A 34 4.21 -13.55 -16.33
C VAL A 34 3.04 -13.77 -17.27
N ILE A 35 1.93 -14.27 -16.73
CA ILE A 35 0.71 -14.61 -17.47
C ILE A 35 -0.42 -13.73 -16.95
N GLY A 36 -1.13 -13.07 -17.86
CA GLY A 36 -2.25 -12.20 -17.50
C GLY A 36 -3.21 -11.97 -18.66
N ASP A 37 -4.35 -11.39 -18.32
CA ASP A 37 -5.36 -10.99 -19.28
C ASP A 37 -5.08 -9.53 -19.72
N THR A 38 -5.20 -9.27 -21.03
CA THR A 38 -4.96 -7.93 -21.58
C THR A 38 -5.88 -7.67 -22.78
N THR A 39 -5.92 -6.41 -23.20
CA THR A 39 -6.61 -6.02 -24.42
C THR A 39 -5.59 -5.61 -25.46
N ARG A 40 -5.65 -6.22 -26.63
CA ARG A 40 -4.75 -5.93 -27.74
C ARG A 40 -5.51 -5.47 -28.97
N VAL A 41 -4.92 -4.53 -29.72
CA VAL A 41 -5.46 -4.06 -31.00
C VAL A 41 -4.85 -4.91 -32.10
N LEU A 42 -5.65 -5.67 -32.81
CA LEU A 42 -5.24 -6.38 -34.03
C LEU A 42 -5.45 -5.43 -35.21
N LYS A 43 -4.35 -5.07 -35.87
CA LYS A 43 -4.40 -4.38 -37.16
C LYS A 43 -4.46 -5.46 -38.24
N GLN A 44 -5.49 -5.43 -39.08
CA GLN A 44 -5.48 -6.23 -40.31
C GLN A 44 -4.62 -5.49 -41.33
N ASP A 45 -3.51 -6.10 -41.74
CA ASP A 45 -2.77 -5.63 -42.92
C ASP A 45 -3.61 -5.91 -44.15
N ARG A 46 -4.27 -4.88 -44.64
CA ARG A 46 -4.94 -4.85 -45.98
C ARG A 46 -4.13 -3.96 -46.88
N ASP A 47 -3.55 -4.49 -47.91
CA ASP A 47 -2.67 -3.80 -48.85
C ASP A 47 -3.28 -2.56 -49.56
N TYR A 48 -4.57 -2.31 -49.43
CA TYR A 48 -5.28 -1.26 -50.17
C TYR A 48 -6.39 -0.52 -49.41
N ALA A 49 -6.32 -0.41 -48.09
CA ALA A 49 -7.37 0.30 -47.31
C ALA A 49 -6.79 1.38 -46.38
N ARG A 50 -7.57 2.45 -46.12
CA ARG A 50 -7.29 3.43 -45.06
C ARG A 50 -6.95 2.68 -43.76
N PRO A 51 -6.01 3.20 -42.92
CA PRO A 51 -5.65 2.59 -41.67
C PRO A 51 -6.90 2.30 -40.84
N ASP A 52 -7.25 1.04 -40.71
CA ASP A 52 -8.35 0.61 -39.85
C ASP A 52 -7.95 0.84 -38.39
N LYS A 53 -8.92 1.25 -37.54
CA LYS A 53 -8.69 1.46 -36.11
C LYS A 53 -8.29 0.18 -35.39
N GLY A 54 -8.36 -0.97 -36.08
CA GLY A 54 -8.07 -2.29 -35.54
C GLY A 54 -9.14 -2.73 -34.51
N GLU A 55 -9.41 -4.01 -34.45
CA GLU A 55 -10.31 -4.59 -33.46
C GLU A 55 -9.60 -4.78 -32.13
N ARG A 56 -10.23 -4.37 -31.02
CA ARG A 56 -9.73 -4.64 -29.66
C ARG A 56 -10.20 -6.00 -29.19
N ILE A 57 -9.28 -6.92 -29.03
CA ILE A 57 -9.58 -8.27 -28.51
C ILE A 57 -9.05 -8.40 -27.08
N LYS A 58 -9.84 -9.08 -26.24
CA LYS A 58 -9.35 -9.56 -24.95
C LYS A 58 -8.58 -10.86 -25.18
N VAL A 59 -7.38 -10.94 -24.66
CA VAL A 59 -6.49 -12.08 -24.86
C VAL A 59 -5.69 -12.36 -23.58
N ARG A 60 -5.53 -13.63 -23.27
CA ARG A 60 -4.62 -14.08 -22.22
C ARG A 60 -3.28 -14.38 -22.85
N ILE A 61 -2.22 -13.75 -22.35
CA ILE A 61 -0.86 -13.92 -22.88
C ILE A 61 0.12 -14.25 -21.77
N ALA A 62 1.18 -14.93 -22.15
CA ALA A 62 2.35 -15.12 -21.30
C ALA A 62 3.51 -14.31 -21.89
N LEU A 63 4.19 -13.55 -21.02
CA LEU A 63 5.39 -12.79 -21.35
C LEU A 63 6.61 -13.46 -20.72
N THR A 64 7.71 -13.52 -21.47
CA THR A 64 9.05 -13.63 -20.90
C THR A 64 9.48 -12.22 -20.53
N VAL A 65 9.72 -11.96 -19.25
CA VAL A 65 10.00 -10.63 -18.72
C VAL A 65 11.37 -10.12 -19.15
N GLU A 66 11.43 -8.91 -19.67
CA GLU A 66 12.65 -8.21 -20.08
C GLU A 66 12.87 -6.94 -19.24
N LYS A 67 11.80 -6.25 -18.91
CA LYS A 67 11.88 -4.99 -18.16
C LYS A 67 10.72 -4.87 -17.19
N ILE A 68 11.04 -4.38 -15.98
CA ILE A 68 10.05 -4.12 -14.94
C ILE A 68 10.31 -2.72 -14.41
N SER A 69 9.26 -1.94 -14.19
CA SER A 69 9.36 -0.61 -13.56
C SER A 69 8.09 -0.25 -12.80
N LEU A 70 8.26 0.43 -11.68
CA LEU A 70 7.17 1.11 -10.95
C LEU A 70 6.95 2.49 -11.53
N ASP A 71 5.75 3.02 -11.38
CA ASP A 71 5.51 4.46 -11.61
C ASP A 71 5.86 5.27 -10.35
N ASP A 72 5.86 6.61 -10.50
CA ASP A 72 6.36 7.53 -9.47
C ASP A 72 5.54 7.53 -8.16
N VAL A 73 4.34 6.98 -8.16
CA VAL A 73 3.43 6.96 -7.00
C VAL A 73 3.17 5.55 -6.48
N LEU A 74 3.87 4.54 -6.98
CA LEU A 74 3.66 3.12 -6.72
C LEU A 74 2.24 2.61 -7.01
N ASP A 75 1.51 3.30 -7.90
CA ASP A 75 0.13 2.94 -8.28
C ASP A 75 0.07 1.88 -9.38
N LYS A 76 1.17 1.72 -10.13
CA LYS A 76 1.24 0.82 -11.27
C LYS A 76 2.61 0.15 -11.36
N LEU A 77 2.56 -1.13 -11.66
CA LEU A 77 3.75 -1.91 -12.01
C LEU A 77 3.67 -2.24 -13.51
N ARG A 78 4.65 -1.78 -14.26
CA ARG A 78 4.81 -2.13 -15.67
C ARG A 78 5.74 -3.34 -15.80
N VAL A 79 5.24 -4.40 -16.43
CA VAL A 79 6.02 -5.60 -16.74
C VAL A 79 6.03 -5.78 -18.26
N GLY A 80 7.17 -5.49 -18.88
CA GLY A 80 7.37 -5.58 -20.32
C GLY A 80 8.22 -6.81 -20.71
N GLY A 81 7.96 -7.34 -21.89
CA GLY A 81 8.71 -8.47 -22.41
C GLY A 81 8.16 -8.99 -23.73
N THR A 82 8.70 -10.12 -24.16
CA THR A 82 8.28 -10.82 -25.37
C THR A 82 7.20 -11.84 -25.08
N ILE A 83 6.20 -11.92 -25.98
CA ILE A 83 5.09 -12.89 -25.87
C ILE A 83 5.62 -14.29 -26.18
N SER A 84 5.59 -15.17 -25.19
CA SER A 84 5.94 -16.58 -25.32
C SER A 84 4.74 -17.46 -25.69
N GLU A 85 3.54 -17.10 -25.22
CA GLU A 85 2.28 -17.82 -25.50
C GLU A 85 1.10 -16.85 -25.57
N SER A 86 0.10 -17.21 -26.34
CA SER A 86 -1.17 -16.46 -26.46
C SER A 86 -2.36 -17.41 -26.60
N SER A 87 -3.51 -17.02 -26.01
CA SER A 87 -4.78 -17.70 -26.21
C SER A 87 -5.43 -17.43 -27.58
N ASN A 88 -4.86 -16.53 -28.38
CA ASN A 88 -5.33 -16.19 -29.72
C ASN A 88 -4.20 -16.29 -30.73
N GLU A 89 -4.38 -17.11 -31.76
CA GLU A 89 -3.40 -17.36 -32.82
C GLU A 89 -3.02 -16.13 -33.65
N SER A 90 -3.91 -15.13 -33.69
CA SER A 90 -3.64 -13.87 -34.37
C SER A 90 -2.63 -12.96 -33.66
N VAL A 91 -2.17 -13.34 -32.45
CA VAL A 91 -1.14 -12.62 -31.71
C VAL A 91 0.21 -13.25 -32.01
N PRO A 92 1.13 -12.54 -32.67
CA PRO A 92 2.42 -13.12 -33.05
C PRO A 92 3.29 -13.44 -31.82
N HIS A 93 3.81 -14.65 -31.75
CA HIS A 93 4.85 -15.02 -30.79
C HIS A 93 6.12 -14.17 -31.04
N GLY A 94 6.87 -13.88 -29.96
CA GLY A 94 8.05 -13.03 -30.03
C GLY A 94 7.76 -11.53 -30.15
N SER A 95 6.51 -11.10 -30.30
CA SER A 95 6.18 -9.68 -30.28
C SER A 95 6.23 -9.11 -28.86
N HIS A 96 6.67 -7.83 -28.75
CA HIS A 96 6.72 -7.16 -27.45
C HIS A 96 5.32 -6.77 -26.94
N HIS A 97 5.13 -6.91 -25.65
CA HIS A 97 3.95 -6.42 -24.93
C HIS A 97 4.33 -5.99 -23.51
N SER A 98 3.49 -5.15 -22.91
CA SER A 98 3.64 -4.74 -21.51
C SER A 98 2.32 -4.87 -20.77
N PHE A 99 2.33 -5.57 -19.65
CA PHE A 99 1.27 -5.47 -18.65
C PHE A 99 1.45 -4.19 -17.85
N ILE A 100 0.35 -3.53 -17.57
CA ILE A 100 0.27 -2.44 -16.58
C ILE A 100 -0.62 -2.95 -15.47
N LEU A 101 0.00 -3.37 -14.38
CA LEU A 101 -0.69 -3.90 -13.22
C LEU A 101 -1.06 -2.77 -12.27
N LYS A 102 -2.30 -2.78 -11.84
CA LYS A 102 -2.83 -1.91 -10.79
C LYS A 102 -3.32 -2.75 -9.62
N ILE A 103 -3.70 -2.11 -8.56
CA ILE A 103 -4.41 -2.74 -7.45
C ILE A 103 -5.64 -3.47 -7.98
N ASN A 104 -5.85 -4.70 -7.53
CA ASN A 104 -6.87 -5.67 -7.95
C ASN A 104 -6.68 -6.31 -9.33
N ASP A 105 -5.61 -6.05 -10.05
CA ASP A 105 -5.29 -6.77 -11.30
C ASP A 105 -4.59 -8.10 -10.98
N GLY A 106 -5.14 -9.19 -11.50
CA GLY A 106 -4.59 -10.53 -11.27
C GLY A 106 -3.57 -10.94 -12.32
N ILE A 107 -2.44 -11.49 -11.89
CA ILE A 107 -1.44 -12.14 -12.76
C ILE A 107 -1.00 -13.47 -12.18
N THR A 108 -0.40 -14.31 -13.02
CA THR A 108 0.31 -15.50 -12.60
C THR A 108 1.80 -15.35 -12.92
N ILE A 109 2.63 -15.54 -11.90
CA ILE A 109 4.09 -15.49 -12.03
C ILE A 109 4.60 -16.93 -12.03
N SER A 110 5.40 -17.28 -13.01
CA SER A 110 6.05 -18.60 -13.12
C SER A 110 7.55 -18.44 -13.14
N LYS A 111 8.25 -19.16 -12.26
CA LYS A 111 9.70 -19.09 -12.05
C LYS A 111 10.32 -20.48 -12.10
N LYS A 112 11.57 -20.57 -12.51
CA LYS A 112 12.34 -21.83 -12.41
C LYS A 112 12.53 -22.27 -10.96
N LYS A 113 12.68 -21.30 -10.04
CA LYS A 113 12.86 -21.54 -8.60
C LYS A 113 12.41 -20.30 -7.82
N TRP A 114 11.60 -20.52 -6.80
CA TRP A 114 11.19 -19.51 -5.83
C TRP A 114 12.21 -19.43 -4.70
N LEU A 115 12.69 -18.23 -4.41
CA LEU A 115 13.59 -17.98 -3.28
C LEU A 115 12.78 -17.91 -1.97
N PRO A 116 13.37 -18.29 -0.83
CA PRO A 116 12.67 -18.26 0.47
C PRO A 116 12.10 -16.88 0.82
N PHE A 117 12.85 -15.80 0.57
CA PHE A 117 12.41 -14.44 0.87
C PHE A 117 11.23 -14.01 -0.04
N GLU A 118 11.19 -14.45 -1.31
CA GLU A 118 10.10 -14.15 -2.23
C GLU A 118 8.78 -14.78 -1.74
N LYS A 119 8.83 -16.03 -1.27
CA LYS A 119 7.66 -16.70 -0.65
C LYS A 119 7.22 -15.98 0.62
N LYS A 120 8.17 -15.58 1.47
CA LYS A 120 7.89 -14.80 2.68
C LYS A 120 7.22 -13.46 2.36
N LEU A 121 7.65 -12.74 1.31
CA LEU A 121 6.99 -11.50 0.87
C LEU A 121 5.54 -11.73 0.45
N LEU A 122 5.27 -12.83 -0.27
CA LEU A 122 3.90 -13.21 -0.66
C LEU A 122 3.02 -13.55 0.55
N GLU A 123 3.57 -14.24 1.55
CA GLU A 123 2.85 -14.65 2.77
C GLU A 123 2.60 -13.47 3.72
N SER A 124 3.59 -12.60 3.90
CA SER A 124 3.49 -11.45 4.81
C SER A 124 2.40 -10.46 4.39
N SER A 125 2.21 -10.28 3.10
CA SER A 125 1.16 -9.45 2.54
C SER A 125 -0.26 -10.01 2.77
N ASN A 126 -0.42 -11.34 2.88
CA ASN A 126 -1.73 -11.97 3.12
C ASN A 126 -2.29 -11.72 4.52
N ASN A 127 -1.42 -11.51 5.52
CA ASN A 127 -1.78 -11.49 6.93
C ASN A 127 -1.94 -10.08 7.50
N GLN A 128 -1.96 -9.03 6.68
CA GLN A 128 -2.13 -7.66 7.16
C GLN A 128 -3.60 -7.35 7.47
N ILE A 129 -3.88 -7.09 8.76
CA ILE A 129 -5.17 -6.59 9.21
C ILE A 129 -5.30 -5.14 8.72
N GLY A 130 -6.39 -4.84 8.02
CA GLY A 130 -6.74 -3.47 7.64
C GLY A 130 -7.47 -2.74 8.76
N PHE A 131 -7.44 -1.42 8.71
CA PHE A 131 -8.16 -0.55 9.64
C PHE A 131 -9.01 0.43 8.85
N VAL A 132 -10.28 0.57 9.22
CA VAL A 132 -11.16 1.61 8.71
C VAL A 132 -11.26 2.71 9.78
N LEU A 133 -10.66 3.85 9.48
CA LEU A 133 -10.62 5.02 10.35
C LEU A 133 -11.84 5.89 10.08
N VAL A 134 -12.59 6.24 11.12
CA VAL A 134 -13.83 7.02 11.01
C VAL A 134 -13.76 8.19 11.99
N ALA A 135 -13.51 9.38 11.46
CA ALA A 135 -13.49 10.63 12.22
C ALA A 135 -14.85 11.33 12.08
N ILE A 136 -15.72 11.22 13.07
CA ILE A 136 -17.12 11.68 12.96
C ILE A 136 -17.47 12.73 14.00
N ASP A 137 -18.14 13.80 13.53
CA ASP A 137 -18.84 14.75 14.38
C ASP A 137 -20.29 14.95 13.93
N THR A 138 -20.96 16.01 14.39
CA THR A 138 -22.33 16.32 14.01
C THR A 138 -22.45 16.97 12.64
N ALA A 139 -21.38 17.53 12.10
CA ALA A 139 -21.35 18.28 10.86
C ALA A 139 -20.81 17.45 9.68
N ASP A 140 -19.75 16.68 9.93
CA ASP A 140 -19.06 15.91 8.89
C ASP A 140 -18.51 14.57 9.40
N CYS A 141 -18.05 13.76 8.45
CA CYS A 141 -17.37 12.50 8.71
C CYS A 141 -16.29 12.25 7.66
N GLY A 142 -15.06 12.08 8.09
CA GLY A 142 -13.98 11.57 7.29
C GLY A 142 -13.85 10.06 7.45
N ILE A 143 -13.63 9.36 6.35
CA ILE A 143 -13.40 7.92 6.33
C ILE A 143 -12.12 7.66 5.55
N ALA A 144 -11.22 6.85 6.12
CA ALA A 144 -10.07 6.34 5.40
C ALA A 144 -9.85 4.86 5.72
N ARG A 145 -9.34 4.11 4.76
CA ARG A 145 -8.87 2.76 4.97
C ARG A 145 -7.35 2.76 5.07
N LEU A 146 -6.82 2.25 6.17
CA LEU A 146 -5.39 2.01 6.34
C LEU A 146 -5.10 0.53 6.11
N ARG A 147 -4.15 0.26 5.21
CA ARG A 147 -3.55 -1.05 5.04
C ARG A 147 -2.04 -0.91 4.86
N GLY A 148 -1.25 -1.73 5.57
CA GLY A 148 0.19 -1.47 5.62
C GLY A 148 0.48 -0.10 6.22
N THR A 149 1.03 0.79 5.40
CA THR A 149 1.29 2.19 5.74
C THR A 149 0.49 3.19 4.89
N HIS A 150 -0.29 2.70 3.92
CA HIS A 150 -1.06 3.52 2.99
C HIS A 150 -2.46 3.84 3.52
N LEU A 151 -2.81 5.11 3.43
CA LEU A 151 -4.12 5.66 3.76
C LEU A 151 -4.89 5.97 2.47
N GLU A 152 -5.97 5.25 2.25
CA GLU A 152 -6.92 5.51 1.17
C GLU A 152 -8.11 6.30 1.72
N PHE A 153 -8.22 7.57 1.34
CA PHE A 153 -9.29 8.45 1.80
C PHE A 153 -10.53 8.31 0.91
N MET A 154 -11.69 8.28 1.56
CA MET A 154 -12.96 8.49 0.88
C MET A 154 -13.30 10.00 0.88
N PRO A 155 -14.15 10.44 -0.08
CA PRO A 155 -14.66 11.80 -0.04
C PRO A 155 -15.32 12.12 1.30
N ASN A 156 -15.03 13.30 1.86
CA ASN A 156 -15.59 13.73 3.14
C ASN A 156 -17.12 13.82 3.06
N MET A 157 -17.81 13.30 4.06
CA MET A 157 -19.27 13.24 4.10
C MET A 157 -19.81 14.35 5.01
N TYR A 158 -20.81 15.08 4.51
CA TYR A 158 -21.41 16.18 5.25
C TYR A 158 -22.84 15.86 5.66
N SER A 159 -23.17 16.11 6.94
CA SER A 159 -24.50 15.82 7.50
C SER A 159 -25.58 16.77 7.01
N GLY A 160 -25.19 17.93 6.46
CA GLY A 160 -26.11 19.01 6.14
C GLY A 160 -26.65 19.74 7.38
N SER A 161 -26.08 19.53 8.56
CA SER A 161 -26.39 20.30 9.74
C SER A 161 -25.94 21.75 9.57
N GLY A 162 -26.86 22.62 9.16
CA GLY A 162 -26.65 24.08 9.16
C GLY A 162 -26.48 24.57 10.60
N GLY A 163 -25.53 25.48 10.83
CA GLY A 163 -25.34 26.07 12.16
C GLY A 163 -26.64 26.66 12.76
N LYS A 164 -26.65 27.00 14.06
CA LYS A 164 -27.78 27.46 14.88
C LYS A 164 -28.71 28.53 14.24
N ARG A 165 -28.35 29.11 13.10
CA ARG A 165 -29.09 30.17 12.41
C ARG A 165 -30.14 29.68 11.40
N TYR A 166 -30.11 28.39 10.99
CA TYR A 166 -31.05 27.88 10.00
C TYR A 166 -31.71 26.60 10.49
N LYS A 167 -33.05 26.54 10.43
CA LYS A 167 -33.83 25.31 10.65
C LYS A 167 -33.53 24.37 9.48
N THR A 168 -32.59 23.43 9.64
CA THR A 168 -32.37 22.34 8.72
C THR A 168 -33.15 21.12 9.20
N ASN A 169 -33.74 20.36 8.27
CA ASN A 169 -34.34 19.05 8.57
C ASN A 169 -33.20 18.00 8.76
N PHE A 170 -32.29 18.33 9.68
CA PHE A 170 -31.17 17.46 9.99
C PHE A 170 -31.65 16.26 10.79
N ASN A 171 -31.38 15.07 10.25
CA ASN A 171 -31.60 13.79 10.93
C ASN A 171 -30.27 13.06 11.06
N ILE A 172 -29.76 12.98 12.29
CA ILE A 172 -28.47 12.36 12.56
C ILE A 172 -28.48 10.86 12.28
N GLU A 173 -29.62 10.18 12.51
CA GLU A 173 -29.72 8.74 12.23
C GLU A 173 -29.56 8.46 10.73
N LYS A 174 -30.18 9.28 9.88
CA LYS A 174 -30.01 9.19 8.42
C LYS A 174 -28.56 9.43 8.00
N PHE A 175 -27.87 10.36 8.67
CA PHE A 175 -26.45 10.60 8.43
C PHE A 175 -25.62 9.39 8.86
N PHE A 176 -25.90 8.78 10.00
CA PHE A 176 -25.26 7.57 10.46
C PHE A 176 -25.45 6.40 9.48
N ASP A 177 -26.67 6.23 8.93
CA ASP A 177 -26.93 5.22 7.89
C ASP A 177 -26.06 5.43 6.64
N GLN A 178 -25.92 6.69 6.19
CA GLN A 178 -25.07 7.02 5.04
C GLN A 178 -23.59 6.70 5.31
N VAL A 179 -23.07 7.08 6.48
CA VAL A 179 -21.69 6.78 6.89
C VAL A 179 -21.48 5.28 6.99
N GLN A 180 -22.44 4.55 7.56
CA GLN A 180 -22.37 3.08 7.64
C GLN A 180 -22.31 2.43 6.25
N GLN A 181 -23.13 2.87 5.30
CA GLN A 181 -23.10 2.37 3.93
C GLN A 181 -21.74 2.65 3.28
N ALA A 182 -21.17 3.83 3.48
CA ALA A 182 -19.84 4.16 2.97
C ALA A 182 -18.75 3.23 3.57
N ILE A 183 -18.79 2.97 4.89
CA ILE A 183 -17.88 2.03 5.53
C ILE A 183 -17.97 0.64 4.88
N LEU A 184 -19.18 0.14 4.63
CA LEU A 184 -19.42 -1.18 4.04
C LEU A 184 -18.84 -1.34 2.63
N THR A 185 -18.65 -0.25 1.88
CA THR A 185 -18.05 -0.32 0.53
C THR A 185 -16.55 -0.64 0.56
N ILE A 186 -15.85 -0.28 1.64
CA ILE A 186 -14.39 -0.42 1.77
C ILE A 186 -13.96 -1.48 2.79
N LEU A 187 -14.89 -1.87 3.69
CA LEU A 187 -14.63 -2.82 4.77
C LEU A 187 -14.38 -4.22 4.22
N LYS A 188 -13.29 -4.85 4.61
CA LYS A 188 -13.04 -6.27 4.38
C LYS A 188 -13.30 -7.08 5.65
N LYS A 189 -13.41 -8.41 5.50
CA LYS A 189 -13.90 -9.34 6.55
C LYS A 189 -13.15 -9.23 7.88
N GLU A 190 -11.86 -8.92 7.85
CA GLU A 190 -11.00 -8.92 9.04
C GLU A 190 -10.60 -7.50 9.49
N ASP A 191 -11.09 -6.47 8.79
CA ASP A 191 -10.75 -5.09 9.11
C ASP A 191 -11.37 -4.66 10.45
N ILE A 192 -10.62 -3.82 11.18
CA ILE A 192 -11.06 -3.21 12.44
C ILE A 192 -11.53 -1.78 12.16
N VAL A 193 -12.74 -1.44 12.60
CA VAL A 193 -13.28 -0.08 12.48
C VAL A 193 -12.87 0.71 13.72
N ILE A 194 -12.14 1.81 13.53
CA ILE A 194 -11.71 2.71 14.60
C ILE A 194 -12.49 4.02 14.48
N ILE A 195 -13.30 4.34 15.48
CA ILE A 195 -14.18 5.51 15.50
C ILE A 195 -13.66 6.52 16.52
N PHE A 196 -13.51 7.74 16.09
CA PHE A 196 -13.08 8.87 16.93
C PHE A 196 -13.72 10.18 16.45
N GLY A 197 -13.48 11.26 17.19
CA GLY A 197 -14.02 12.58 16.90
C GLY A 197 -14.48 13.28 18.17
N PRO A 198 -14.97 14.53 18.08
CA PRO A 198 -15.36 15.32 19.23
C PRO A 198 -16.66 14.83 19.89
N GLY A 199 -16.78 15.07 21.17
CA GLY A 199 -17.99 14.85 21.93
C GLY A 199 -18.53 13.41 21.94
N GLU A 200 -19.82 13.25 22.06
CA GLU A 200 -20.52 11.96 22.21
C GLU A 200 -20.97 11.35 20.87
N THR A 201 -20.77 12.06 19.73
CA THR A 201 -21.23 11.59 18.40
C THR A 201 -20.57 10.27 18.02
N LYS A 202 -19.28 10.10 18.30
CA LYS A 202 -18.54 8.86 18.08
C LYS A 202 -19.15 7.64 18.81
N LYS A 203 -19.58 7.81 20.06
CA LYS A 203 -20.22 6.74 20.84
C LYS A 203 -21.62 6.42 20.32
N ARG A 204 -22.40 7.45 19.99
CA ARG A 204 -23.73 7.28 19.39
C ARG A 204 -23.62 6.54 18.06
N PHE A 205 -22.67 6.91 17.20
CA PHE A 205 -22.43 6.23 15.94
C PHE A 205 -21.96 4.79 16.14
N SER A 206 -21.03 4.54 17.07
CA SER A 206 -20.60 3.17 17.41
C SER A 206 -21.77 2.29 17.83
N ASN A 207 -22.66 2.79 18.70
CA ASN A 207 -23.86 2.08 19.13
C ASN A 207 -24.84 1.84 17.96
N HIS A 208 -24.93 2.80 17.02
CA HIS A 208 -25.79 2.68 15.83
C HIS A 208 -25.34 1.53 14.93
N ILE A 209 -24.07 1.48 14.55
CA ILE A 209 -23.55 0.45 13.64
C ILE A 209 -23.52 -0.94 14.27
N GLN A 210 -23.28 -1.05 15.58
CA GLN A 210 -23.26 -2.35 16.29
C GLN A 210 -24.64 -2.99 16.41
N LYS A 211 -25.75 -2.22 16.31
CA LYS A 211 -27.11 -2.75 16.29
C LYS A 211 -27.45 -3.49 15.00
N SER A 212 -26.88 -3.04 13.89
CA SER A 212 -27.23 -3.54 12.56
C SER A 212 -26.33 -4.67 12.08
N GLN A 213 -25.06 -4.69 12.48
CA GLN A 213 -24.08 -5.71 12.07
C GLN A 213 -22.99 -5.92 13.14
N LYS A 214 -22.35 -7.11 13.15
CA LYS A 214 -21.21 -7.37 14.02
C LYS A 214 -19.91 -6.81 13.37
N PHE A 215 -19.64 -5.54 13.61
CA PHE A 215 -18.36 -4.94 13.30
C PHE A 215 -17.36 -5.17 14.45
N ASN A 216 -16.10 -5.34 14.12
CA ASN A 216 -15.03 -5.22 15.11
C ASN A 216 -14.72 -3.73 15.30
N VAL A 217 -15.31 -3.10 16.32
CA VAL A 217 -15.25 -1.64 16.52
C VAL A 217 -14.42 -1.31 17.75
N LYS A 218 -13.52 -0.33 17.59
CA LYS A 218 -12.82 0.35 18.69
C LYS A 218 -13.19 1.84 18.68
N VAL A 219 -13.56 2.40 19.83
CA VAL A 219 -13.81 3.83 19.99
C VAL A 219 -12.62 4.47 20.68
N VAL A 220 -12.14 5.59 20.15
CA VAL A 220 -10.97 6.32 20.65
C VAL A 220 -11.38 7.67 21.19
N GLU A 221 -10.87 8.00 22.36
CA GLU A 221 -11.03 9.31 23.00
C GLU A 221 -9.82 10.22 22.72
N GLY A 222 -9.97 11.52 22.94
CA GLY A 222 -8.88 12.49 22.85
C GLY A 222 -8.58 13.00 21.43
N ILE A 223 -9.46 12.73 20.47
CA ILE A 223 -9.41 13.34 19.14
C ILE A 223 -10.58 14.30 19.02
N ASP A 224 -10.29 15.59 18.94
CA ASP A 224 -11.29 16.66 19.02
C ASP A 224 -11.68 17.26 17.66
N SER A 225 -11.46 16.50 16.57
CA SER A 225 -11.81 16.89 15.21
C SER A 225 -12.54 15.76 14.48
N GLY A 226 -13.55 16.10 13.69
CA GLY A 226 -14.18 15.22 12.72
C GLY A 226 -13.53 15.36 11.33
N GLY A 227 -14.12 14.73 10.32
CA GLY A 227 -13.70 14.84 8.95
C GLY A 227 -12.29 14.33 8.68
N GLU A 228 -11.74 14.71 7.56
CA GLU A 228 -10.38 14.32 7.13
C GLU A 228 -9.31 14.80 8.10
N ASP A 229 -9.46 16.00 8.66
CA ASP A 229 -8.53 16.54 9.66
C ASP A 229 -8.44 15.66 10.91
N GLY A 230 -9.57 15.10 11.35
CA GLY A 230 -9.60 14.15 12.47
C GLY A 230 -8.76 12.89 12.20
N ILE A 231 -8.76 12.40 10.97
CA ILE A 231 -7.92 11.26 10.56
C ILE A 231 -6.44 11.63 10.65
N TYR A 232 -6.04 12.79 10.12
CA TYR A 232 -4.65 13.24 10.21
C TYR A 232 -4.19 13.45 11.67
N ILE A 233 -5.05 13.99 12.53
CA ILE A 233 -4.75 14.15 13.96
C ILE A 233 -4.58 12.77 14.63
N PHE A 234 -5.49 11.82 14.32
CA PHE A 234 -5.40 10.47 14.88
C PHE A 234 -4.10 9.77 14.47
N THR A 235 -3.69 9.85 13.21
CA THR A 235 -2.47 9.18 12.72
C THR A 235 -1.18 9.70 13.38
N LYS A 236 -1.22 10.91 13.95
CA LYS A 236 -0.12 11.53 14.72
C LYS A 236 -0.21 11.28 16.23
N SER A 237 -1.32 10.73 16.69
CA SER A 237 -1.60 10.60 18.12
C SER A 237 -0.90 9.42 18.77
N GLN A 238 -0.70 9.51 20.08
CA GLN A 238 -0.24 8.37 20.89
C GLN A 238 -1.25 7.23 20.87
N SER A 239 -2.55 7.55 20.84
CA SER A 239 -3.65 6.57 20.77
C SER A 239 -3.54 5.67 19.52
N MET A 240 -3.09 6.20 18.39
CA MET A 240 -2.84 5.38 17.18
C MET A 240 -1.79 4.30 17.46
N LYS A 241 -0.67 4.67 18.10
CA LYS A 241 0.41 3.72 18.40
C LYS A 241 -0.02 2.60 19.34
N GLU A 242 -0.87 2.92 20.32
CA GLU A 242 -1.37 1.94 21.29
C GLU A 242 -2.41 1.00 20.67
N ILE A 243 -3.37 1.56 19.91
CA ILE A 243 -4.49 0.79 19.36
C ILE A 243 -4.09 -0.02 18.14
N MET A 244 -3.14 0.49 17.38
CA MET A 244 -2.67 -0.09 16.14
C MET A 244 -1.21 -0.57 16.26
N SER A 245 -0.75 -0.96 17.45
CA SER A 245 0.64 -1.36 17.74
C SER A 245 1.20 -2.41 16.76
N ASP A 246 0.32 -3.28 16.28
CA ASP A 246 0.70 -4.33 15.33
C ASP A 246 0.75 -3.86 13.87
N SER A 247 0.23 -2.65 13.56
CA SER A 247 0.27 -2.10 12.21
C SER A 247 1.67 -1.69 11.78
N ASN A 248 1.96 -1.80 10.49
CA ASN A 248 3.23 -1.35 9.92
C ASN A 248 3.42 0.16 10.11
N LEU A 249 2.34 0.94 10.00
CA LEU A 249 2.38 2.38 10.23
C LEU A 249 2.85 2.73 11.65
N SER A 250 2.29 2.06 12.68
CA SER A 250 2.69 2.29 14.08
C SER A 250 4.14 1.89 14.33
N LYS A 251 4.59 0.76 13.75
CA LYS A 251 5.98 0.31 13.85
C LYS A 251 6.94 1.30 13.20
N ALA A 252 6.62 1.76 11.98
CA ALA A 252 7.41 2.78 11.29
C ALA A 252 7.49 4.07 12.10
N ALA A 253 6.36 4.57 12.63
CA ALA A 253 6.33 5.76 13.48
C ALA A 253 7.23 5.61 14.72
N SER A 254 7.19 4.45 15.38
CA SER A 254 7.99 4.17 16.56
C SER A 254 9.50 4.16 16.26
N ILE A 255 9.90 3.59 15.12
CA ILE A 255 11.29 3.59 14.65
C ILE A 255 11.78 5.04 14.44
N ILE A 256 10.98 5.86 13.77
CA ILE A 256 11.34 7.27 13.50
C ILE A 256 11.49 8.05 14.81
N ASP A 257 10.56 7.87 15.75
CA ASP A 257 10.65 8.55 17.05
C ASP A 257 11.88 8.11 17.83
N GLU A 258 12.23 6.83 17.80
CA GLU A 258 13.45 6.33 18.42
C GLU A 258 14.70 6.90 17.78
N VAL A 259 14.76 6.98 16.46
CA VAL A 259 15.86 7.65 15.73
C VAL A 259 15.98 9.10 16.16
N MET A 260 14.89 9.86 16.28
CA MET A 260 14.92 11.24 16.74
C MET A 260 15.44 11.38 18.19
N ILE A 261 15.08 10.44 19.07
CA ILE A 261 15.59 10.38 20.44
C ILE A 261 17.09 10.08 20.44
N LEU A 262 17.54 9.14 19.62
CA LEU A 262 18.96 8.77 19.50
C LEU A 262 19.78 9.91 18.91
N ALA A 263 19.27 10.61 17.91
CA ALA A 263 19.90 11.79 17.32
C ALA A 263 20.11 12.90 18.38
N ASN A 264 19.08 13.19 19.18
CA ASN A 264 19.18 14.16 20.27
C ASN A 264 20.21 13.75 21.34
N LYS A 265 20.35 12.46 21.59
CA LYS A 265 21.36 11.90 22.51
C LYS A 265 22.76 11.77 21.90
N LYS A 266 22.96 12.21 20.65
CA LYS A 266 24.19 12.04 19.88
C LYS A 266 24.67 10.57 19.83
N SER A 267 23.73 9.64 19.85
CA SER A 267 24.02 8.21 19.70
C SER A 267 24.34 7.89 18.23
N ARG A 268 25.16 6.87 18.00
CA ARG A 268 25.49 6.36 16.66
C ARG A 268 24.77 5.04 16.34
N LYS A 269 23.60 4.79 16.98
CA LYS A 269 22.79 3.59 16.75
C LYS A 269 21.68 3.77 15.70
N PHE A 270 21.87 4.66 14.76
CA PHE A 270 20.94 4.89 13.65
C PHE A 270 21.69 5.38 12.43
N THR A 271 21.04 5.33 11.26
CA THR A 271 21.52 5.97 10.03
C THR A 271 20.40 6.76 9.36
N MET A 272 20.79 7.76 8.56
CA MET A 272 19.88 8.55 7.73
C MET A 272 20.43 8.63 6.30
N GLY A 273 19.54 8.47 5.31
CA GLY A 273 19.91 8.47 3.90
C GLY A 273 20.46 7.12 3.42
N PHE A 274 20.56 7.01 2.09
CA PHE A 274 20.89 5.73 1.43
C PHE A 274 22.31 5.26 1.74
N ASP A 275 23.31 6.12 1.57
CA ASP A 275 24.73 5.67 1.61
C ASP A 275 25.15 5.19 3.00
N GLU A 276 24.76 5.91 4.06
CA GLU A 276 25.03 5.47 5.44
C GLU A 276 24.33 4.14 5.76
N THR A 277 23.05 4.02 5.34
CA THR A 277 22.28 2.81 5.59
C THR A 277 22.81 1.62 4.79
N TYR A 278 23.26 1.85 3.56
CA TYR A 278 23.92 0.83 2.75
C TYR A 278 25.19 0.31 3.41
N ASN A 279 26.06 1.21 3.88
CA ASN A 279 27.30 0.82 4.59
C ASN A 279 27.00 0.05 5.88
N ALA A 280 26.03 0.52 6.66
CA ALA A 280 25.60 -0.19 7.88
C ALA A 280 25.06 -1.60 7.58
N ASN A 281 24.34 -1.75 6.46
CA ASN A 281 23.84 -3.05 6.02
C ASN A 281 24.96 -4.00 5.58
N GLN A 282 26.02 -3.49 4.93
CA GLN A 282 27.19 -4.32 4.59
C GLN A 282 27.88 -4.85 5.84
N MET A 283 27.88 -4.09 6.95
CA MET A 283 28.39 -4.50 8.24
C MET A 283 27.42 -5.41 9.02
N GLY A 284 26.21 -5.67 8.52
CA GLY A 284 25.17 -6.44 9.22
C GLY A 284 24.58 -5.72 10.44
N ALA A 285 24.79 -4.41 10.55
CA ALA A 285 24.40 -3.63 11.71
C ALA A 285 22.92 -3.23 11.72
N VAL A 286 22.22 -3.26 10.57
CA VAL A 286 20.83 -2.82 10.48
C VAL A 286 19.89 -3.79 11.19
N GLU A 287 19.03 -3.27 12.07
CA GLU A 287 17.99 -4.00 12.78
C GLU A 287 16.63 -3.83 12.12
N SER A 288 16.28 -2.59 11.81
CA SER A 288 15.04 -2.21 11.15
C SER A 288 15.24 -1.01 10.26
N LEU A 289 14.47 -0.92 9.20
CA LEU A 289 14.57 0.08 8.14
C LEU A 289 13.20 0.64 7.83
N VAL A 290 13.11 1.96 7.73
CA VAL A 290 11.94 2.68 7.19
C VAL A 290 12.40 3.49 5.99
N PHE A 291 11.68 3.41 4.89
CA PHE A 291 11.95 4.21 3.70
C PHE A 291 10.67 4.81 3.13
N SER A 292 10.80 5.97 2.51
CA SER A 292 9.74 6.63 1.77
C SER A 292 9.69 6.09 0.32
N ASP A 293 8.49 5.99 -0.25
CA ASP A 293 8.28 5.66 -1.66
C ASP A 293 9.12 6.53 -2.60
N LYS A 294 9.35 7.81 -2.26
CA LYS A 294 10.25 8.70 -3.01
C LYS A 294 11.69 8.20 -3.10
N ALA A 295 12.18 7.47 -2.12
CA ALA A 295 13.54 6.93 -2.18
C ALA A 295 13.74 5.92 -3.32
N ILE A 296 12.65 5.38 -3.88
CA ILE A 296 12.72 4.47 -5.03
C ILE A 296 12.92 5.24 -6.33
N GLN A 297 12.41 6.48 -6.44
CA GLN A 297 12.41 7.26 -7.68
C GLN A 297 13.81 7.59 -8.19
N ASP A 298 14.75 7.89 -7.29
CA ASP A 298 16.10 8.35 -7.63
C ASP A 298 17.05 7.23 -8.12
N GLY A 299 16.59 5.97 -8.15
CA GLY A 299 17.40 4.83 -8.59
C GLY A 299 16.71 3.50 -8.29
N GLU A 300 15.58 3.26 -8.94
CA GLU A 300 14.68 2.12 -8.69
C GLU A 300 15.43 0.80 -8.55
N GLN A 301 16.26 0.42 -9.55
CA GLN A 301 16.96 -0.86 -9.51
C GLN A 301 17.93 -0.97 -8.33
N LYS A 302 18.71 0.08 -8.06
CA LYS A 302 19.66 0.12 -6.93
C LYS A 302 18.92 -0.04 -5.59
N MET A 303 17.76 0.61 -5.46
CA MET A 303 16.94 0.52 -4.26
C MET A 303 16.32 -0.88 -4.10
N ILE A 304 15.80 -1.47 -5.17
CA ILE A 304 15.23 -2.82 -5.16
C ILE A 304 16.28 -3.86 -4.77
N ASP A 305 17.48 -3.79 -5.34
CA ASP A 305 18.58 -4.71 -5.03
C ASP A 305 19.00 -4.57 -3.56
N PHE A 306 19.09 -3.33 -3.07
CA PHE A 306 19.36 -3.05 -1.66
C PHE A 306 18.28 -3.61 -0.73
N LEU A 307 17.00 -3.38 -1.02
CA LEU A 307 15.91 -3.90 -0.20
C LEU A 307 15.89 -5.43 -0.14
N ASN A 308 16.24 -6.09 -1.24
CA ASN A 308 16.32 -7.54 -1.29
C ASN A 308 17.49 -8.06 -0.45
N ASP A 309 18.68 -7.44 -0.51
CA ASP A 309 19.82 -7.79 0.34
C ASP A 309 19.50 -7.59 1.83
N VAL A 310 18.84 -6.50 2.16
CA VAL A 310 18.38 -6.20 3.54
C VAL A 310 17.37 -7.25 4.05
N GLU A 311 16.41 -7.65 3.20
CA GLU A 311 15.42 -8.68 3.54
C GLU A 311 16.05 -10.05 3.75
N GLU A 312 17.02 -10.44 2.90
CA GLU A 312 17.76 -11.71 3.04
C GLU A 312 18.53 -11.79 4.35
N LYS A 313 19.00 -10.66 4.88
CA LYS A 313 19.65 -10.55 6.21
C LYS A 313 18.65 -10.54 7.38
N GLY A 314 17.35 -10.67 7.09
CA GLY A 314 16.29 -10.74 8.10
C GLY A 314 15.97 -9.43 8.80
N VAL A 315 16.29 -8.30 8.20
CA VAL A 315 15.96 -6.96 8.69
C VAL A 315 14.47 -6.70 8.48
N LYS A 316 13.84 -6.00 9.41
CA LYS A 316 12.44 -5.56 9.28
C LYS A 316 12.38 -4.31 8.42
N ILE A 317 11.62 -4.36 7.33
CA ILE A 317 11.50 -3.28 6.36
C ILE A 317 10.07 -2.72 6.38
N TYR A 318 9.95 -1.40 6.40
CA TYR A 318 8.67 -0.69 6.32
C TYR A 318 8.74 0.38 5.24
N SER A 319 7.86 0.31 4.24
CA SER A 319 7.63 1.40 3.30
C SER A 319 6.66 2.41 3.92
N VAL A 320 6.80 3.68 3.61
CA VAL A 320 5.85 4.73 4.02
C VAL A 320 5.52 5.64 2.84
N ASP A 321 4.25 5.96 2.72
CA ASP A 321 3.73 6.88 1.72
C ASP A 321 4.20 8.31 2.03
N SER A 322 4.91 8.92 1.09
CA SER A 322 5.47 10.26 1.22
C SER A 322 4.43 11.38 1.37
N SER A 323 3.16 11.12 1.08
CA SER A 323 2.07 12.05 1.33
C SER A 323 1.63 12.09 2.80
N THR A 324 1.98 11.08 3.59
CA THR A 324 1.68 11.01 5.01
C THR A 324 2.69 11.81 5.85
N ASP A 325 2.31 12.18 7.09
CA ASP A 325 3.21 12.87 8.03
C ASP A 325 4.50 12.06 8.28
N ILE A 326 4.35 10.75 8.45
CA ILE A 326 5.48 9.84 8.67
C ILE A 326 6.38 9.80 7.45
N GLY A 327 5.80 9.68 6.25
CA GLY A 327 6.54 9.67 4.99
C GLY A 327 7.25 11.00 4.70
N LEU A 328 6.62 12.13 5.02
CA LEU A 328 7.26 13.46 4.94
C LEU A 328 8.47 13.57 5.88
N ARG A 329 8.36 13.05 7.11
CA ARG A 329 9.48 13.02 8.07
C ARG A 329 10.63 12.16 7.54
N VAL A 330 10.36 10.97 7.04
CA VAL A 330 11.37 10.06 6.44
C VAL A 330 12.03 10.72 5.24
N THR A 331 11.24 11.32 4.35
CA THR A 331 11.76 12.06 3.18
C THR A 331 12.70 13.20 3.60
N GLY A 332 12.32 13.97 4.64
CA GLY A 332 13.15 15.02 5.21
C GLY A 332 14.45 14.52 5.87
N LEU A 333 14.51 13.25 6.26
CA LEU A 333 15.69 12.59 6.82
C LEU A 333 16.56 11.86 5.77
N GLY A 334 16.37 12.15 4.49
CA GLY A 334 17.13 11.56 3.39
C GLY A 334 16.46 10.36 2.73
N GLY A 335 15.16 10.17 2.93
CA GLY A 335 14.33 9.16 2.28
C GLY A 335 14.44 7.74 2.86
N ILE A 336 15.48 7.45 3.64
CA ILE A 336 15.74 6.18 4.31
C ILE A 336 16.25 6.43 5.71
N VAL A 337 15.75 5.68 6.68
CA VAL A 337 16.16 5.76 8.09
C VAL A 337 16.28 4.35 8.65
N SER A 338 17.30 4.05 9.42
CA SER A 338 17.43 2.76 10.08
C SER A 338 17.82 2.83 11.55
N LEU A 339 17.38 1.86 12.33
CA LEU A 339 17.92 1.54 13.66
C LEU A 339 18.99 0.47 13.51
N LEU A 340 20.03 0.59 14.33
CA LEU A 340 21.17 -0.33 14.33
C LEU A 340 21.19 -1.20 15.59
N ARG A 341 21.57 -2.46 15.42
CA ARG A 341 21.80 -3.42 16.51
C ARG A 341 22.95 -2.98 17.42
N TYR A 342 23.97 -2.38 16.83
CA TYR A 342 25.16 -1.87 17.52
C TYR A 342 25.65 -0.58 16.84
N THR A 343 26.48 0.18 17.54
CA THR A 343 27.09 1.39 16.99
C THR A 343 28.14 1.05 15.94
N ILE A 344 28.14 1.81 14.85
CA ILE A 344 29.18 1.76 13.83
C ILE A 344 30.00 3.06 13.86
N GLU A 345 31.29 2.96 13.60
CA GLU A 345 32.13 4.14 13.29
C GLU A 345 32.03 4.39 11.79
N VAL A 346 31.46 5.52 11.42
CA VAL A 346 31.36 6.01 10.03
C VAL A 346 32.45 7.06 9.84
#